data_4f295210862ebadf286e7c007fe8bfb1
#
_entry.id   4f295210862ebadf286e7c007fe8bfb1
#
_cell.length_a   1.000
_cell.length_b   1.000
_cell.length_c   1.000
_cell.angle_alpha   90.00
_cell.angle_beta   90.00
_cell.angle_gamma   90.00
#
_symmetry.space_group_name_H-M   'P 1'
#
loop_
_entity.id
_entity.type
_entity.pdbx_description
1 polymer ?
#
loop_
_entity_poly.entity_id
_entity_poly.type
_entity_poly.pdbx_seq_one_letter_code
_entity_poly.pdbx_strand_id
1 'polypeptide(L)'
;HKIFYTGDINLSSQTLQPSAHLPEIKIDTLILESTYGATDSDLLLDWNSESLRFAKEANNILNNGGSILIPVFSLGKMQEILATIWLLMQKRKLTTVDIYTGGLGTKINRAYDYNRFTVRRVDEEFELSSIPQKDYYEISNPEEFFKHPCIVLASSGMMITSTSSFTFAKRWLKQKDSAIFTVGYMAEDTPGYVIANSERGDKIQLTSFDEPTEVNCAIKNFKFSAHARREDLVKIVDKLKPDNVILTHGDEEAFDWMGSSILKKYKNIKVQTAAIEKEIKIL
;
A
#
# COMPACT_ATOMS: atom_id res chain seq x y z
N HIS A 1 -17.06 19.99 -23.52
CA HIS A 1 -16.38 20.08 -22.21
C HIS A 1 -15.66 18.76 -21.92
N LYS A 2 -14.35 18.81 -21.64
CA LYS A 2 -13.53 17.62 -21.40
C LYS A 2 -13.20 17.55 -19.92
N ILE A 3 -13.58 16.43 -19.31
CA ILE A 3 -13.30 16.16 -17.89
C ILE A 3 -12.28 15.03 -17.81
N PHE A 4 -11.25 15.21 -17.00
CA PHE A 4 -10.33 14.15 -16.63
C PHE A 4 -10.44 13.86 -15.13
N TYR A 5 -10.79 12.62 -14.80
CA TYR A 5 -10.82 12.12 -13.44
C TYR A 5 -9.60 11.22 -13.22
N THR A 6 -8.77 11.57 -12.26
CA THR A 6 -7.52 10.83 -12.01
C THR A 6 -7.76 9.45 -11.40
N GLY A 7 -8.87 9.28 -10.66
CA GLY A 7 -8.89 8.20 -9.67
C GLY A 7 -7.67 8.31 -8.75
N ASP A 8 -7.31 7.22 -8.12
CA ASP A 8 -6.04 7.11 -7.40
C ASP A 8 -4.91 7.07 -8.43
N ILE A 9 -4.00 8.05 -8.37
CA ILE A 9 -2.96 8.22 -9.40
C ILE A 9 -1.57 8.24 -8.79
N ASN A 10 -0.61 7.60 -9.48
CA ASN A 10 0.80 7.69 -9.10
C ASN A 10 1.66 8.04 -10.32
N LEU A 11 2.51 9.07 -10.19
CA LEU A 11 3.46 9.50 -11.21
C LEU A 11 4.83 8.82 -11.10
N SER A 12 5.01 7.93 -10.12
CA SER A 12 6.20 7.09 -9.99
C SER A 12 5.84 5.61 -10.21
N SER A 13 6.79 4.86 -10.80
CA SER A 13 6.60 3.42 -10.99
C SER A 13 6.72 2.66 -9.67
N GLN A 14 5.92 1.63 -9.54
CA GLN A 14 6.03 0.60 -8.52
C GLN A 14 6.85 -0.59 -9.08
N THR A 15 6.70 -1.77 -8.53
CA THR A 15 7.40 -2.95 -9.04
C THR A 15 6.77 -3.49 -10.33
N LEU A 16 5.44 -3.61 -10.36
CA LEU A 16 4.68 -4.13 -11.50
C LEU A 16 4.07 -3.00 -12.32
N GLN A 17 3.50 -2.00 -11.67
CA GLN A 17 2.80 -0.93 -12.34
C GLN A 17 3.73 0.24 -12.65
N PRO A 18 3.79 0.70 -13.93
CA PRO A 18 4.53 1.89 -14.31
C PRO A 18 3.80 3.15 -13.84
N SER A 19 4.49 4.28 -13.85
CA SER A 19 3.90 5.60 -13.63
C SER A 19 2.69 5.87 -14.52
N ALA A 20 1.74 6.62 -14.02
CA ALA A 20 0.56 7.02 -14.78
C ALA A 20 0.93 7.85 -16.02
N HIS A 21 0.18 7.64 -17.11
CA HIS A 21 0.31 8.40 -18.33
C HIS A 21 -0.82 9.42 -18.40
N LEU A 22 -0.46 10.68 -18.40
CA LEU A 22 -1.42 11.79 -18.50
C LEU A 22 -1.81 12.03 -19.97
N PRO A 23 -3.08 12.39 -20.24
CA PRO A 23 -3.52 12.68 -21.60
C PRO A 23 -2.82 13.91 -22.16
N GLU A 24 -2.58 13.90 -23.48
CA GLU A 24 -1.94 15.01 -24.21
C GLU A 24 -2.96 15.94 -24.89
N ILE A 25 -4.14 16.04 -24.31
CA ILE A 25 -5.23 16.89 -24.80
C ILE A 25 -5.54 17.98 -23.77
N LYS A 26 -6.05 19.11 -24.24
CA LYS A 26 -6.57 20.15 -23.32
C LYS A 26 -7.73 19.58 -22.52
N ILE A 27 -7.68 19.77 -21.21
CA ILE A 27 -8.71 19.39 -20.25
C ILE A 27 -9.36 20.64 -19.71
N ASP A 28 -10.70 20.69 -19.70
CA ASP A 28 -11.42 21.84 -19.18
C ASP A 28 -11.64 21.72 -17.66
N THR A 29 -11.91 20.50 -17.17
CA THR A 29 -12.06 20.21 -15.73
C THR A 29 -11.24 18.98 -15.33
N LEU A 30 -10.43 19.14 -14.29
CA LEU A 30 -9.66 18.09 -13.66
C LEU A 30 -10.32 17.73 -12.32
N ILE A 31 -10.71 16.46 -12.14
CA ILE A 31 -11.09 15.90 -10.85
C ILE A 31 -9.87 15.18 -10.32
N LEU A 32 -9.30 15.66 -9.22
CA LEU A 32 -7.97 15.30 -8.73
C LEU A 32 -8.05 14.71 -7.32
N GLU A 33 -7.47 13.53 -7.12
CA GLU A 33 -7.27 12.99 -5.77
C GLU A 33 -6.39 13.91 -4.92
N SER A 34 -6.46 13.78 -3.60
CA SER A 34 -5.71 14.60 -2.66
C SER A 34 -5.18 13.81 -1.46
N THR A 35 -5.06 12.48 -1.58
CA THR A 35 -4.71 11.55 -0.47
C THR A 35 -3.51 12.00 0.35
N TYR A 36 -2.44 12.42 -0.31
CA TYR A 36 -1.23 12.93 0.37
C TYR A 36 -1.14 14.46 0.40
N GLY A 37 -2.24 15.17 0.20
CA GLY A 37 -2.24 16.64 0.20
C GLY A 37 -1.69 17.26 1.49
N ALA A 38 -2.02 16.69 2.65
CA ALA A 38 -1.51 17.13 3.95
C ALA A 38 -0.11 16.57 4.30
N THR A 39 0.35 15.52 3.61
CA THR A 39 1.61 14.85 3.96
C THR A 39 2.80 15.52 3.30
N ASP A 40 3.80 15.89 4.09
CA ASP A 40 5.07 16.39 3.57
C ASP A 40 5.79 15.30 2.76
N SER A 41 6.17 15.62 1.53
CA SER A 41 6.81 14.66 0.62
C SER A 41 8.19 14.17 1.10
N ASP A 42 8.86 14.94 1.95
CA ASP A 42 10.13 14.52 2.58
C ASP A 42 9.93 13.36 3.57
N LEU A 43 8.69 13.14 4.03
CA LEU A 43 8.31 12.00 4.87
C LEU A 43 7.96 10.73 4.07
N LEU A 44 7.99 10.82 2.73
CA LEU A 44 7.63 9.73 1.83
C LEU A 44 8.87 9.30 1.03
N LEU A 45 9.37 8.11 1.28
CA LEU A 45 10.40 7.51 0.43
C LEU A 45 9.82 7.15 -0.94
N ASP A 46 10.66 7.17 -1.98
CA ASP A 46 10.29 6.55 -3.25
C ASP A 46 10.21 5.03 -3.10
N TRP A 47 9.58 4.34 -4.07
CA TRP A 47 9.35 2.90 -4.03
C TRP A 47 10.63 2.08 -3.87
N ASN A 48 11.71 2.47 -4.54
CA ASN A 48 12.99 1.74 -4.46
C ASN A 48 13.66 1.94 -3.09
N SER A 49 13.69 3.16 -2.59
CA SER A 49 14.25 3.48 -1.26
C SER A 49 13.47 2.78 -0.15
N GLU A 50 12.13 2.76 -0.25
CA GLU A 50 11.28 2.04 0.70
C GLU A 50 11.49 0.52 0.61
N SER A 51 11.68 -0.02 -0.60
CA SER A 51 12.01 -1.44 -0.81
C SER A 51 13.35 -1.83 -0.18
N LEU A 52 14.34 -0.96 -0.24
CA LEU A 52 15.64 -1.20 0.40
C LEU A 52 15.55 -1.10 1.93
N ARG A 53 14.76 -0.16 2.46
CA ARG A 53 14.46 -0.07 3.89
C ARG A 53 13.75 -1.33 4.38
N PHE A 54 12.74 -1.77 3.61
CA PHE A 54 12.03 -3.03 3.87
C PHE A 54 12.99 -4.22 3.91
N ALA A 55 13.86 -4.37 2.91
CA ALA A 55 14.82 -5.47 2.85
C ALA A 55 15.78 -5.47 4.05
N LYS A 56 16.25 -4.30 4.48
CA LYS A 56 17.12 -4.16 5.65
C LYS A 56 16.43 -4.66 6.93
N GLU A 57 15.21 -4.19 7.19
CA GLU A 57 14.43 -4.59 8.37
C GLU A 57 14.04 -6.08 8.31
N ALA A 58 13.67 -6.57 7.12
CA ALA A 58 13.33 -7.98 6.93
C ALA A 58 14.53 -8.89 7.16
N ASN A 59 15.71 -8.55 6.65
CA ASN A 59 16.93 -9.32 6.90
C ASN A 59 17.27 -9.39 8.40
N ASN A 60 17.04 -8.31 9.16
CA ASN A 60 17.26 -8.32 10.61
C ASN A 60 16.38 -9.37 11.31
N ILE A 61 15.16 -9.56 10.86
CA ILE A 61 14.23 -10.56 11.44
C ILE A 61 14.59 -11.97 10.96
N LEU A 62 14.69 -12.15 9.63
CA LEU A 62 14.90 -13.47 9.02
C LEU A 62 16.23 -14.11 9.40
N ASN A 63 17.31 -13.33 9.46
CA ASN A 63 18.65 -13.83 9.81
C ASN A 63 18.78 -14.20 11.30
N ASN A 64 17.87 -13.70 12.14
CA ASN A 64 17.77 -14.09 13.55
C ASN A 64 16.74 -15.22 13.79
N GLY A 65 16.27 -15.89 12.73
CA GLY A 65 15.37 -17.04 12.83
C GLY A 65 13.90 -16.69 12.91
N GLY A 66 13.52 -15.41 12.86
CA GLY A 66 12.13 -14.95 12.94
C GLY A 66 11.39 -15.01 11.59
N SER A 67 10.07 -14.94 11.65
CA SER A 67 9.18 -14.92 10.48
C SER A 67 8.41 -13.59 10.41
N ILE A 68 8.03 -13.20 9.19
CA ILE A 68 7.39 -11.92 8.95
C ILE A 68 5.97 -12.12 8.44
N LEU A 69 4.99 -11.51 9.11
CA LEU A 69 3.64 -11.36 8.61
C LEU A 69 3.49 -10.01 7.92
N ILE A 70 2.95 -10.02 6.72
CA ILE A 70 2.65 -8.81 5.95
C ILE A 70 1.15 -8.79 5.64
N PRO A 71 0.36 -8.03 6.39
CA PRO A 71 -1.04 -7.79 6.07
C PRO A 71 -1.16 -6.95 4.80
N VAL A 72 -1.89 -7.45 3.80
CA VAL A 72 -1.99 -6.81 2.48
C VAL A 72 -3.42 -6.82 1.96
N PHE A 73 -3.80 -5.78 1.21
CA PHE A 73 -4.99 -5.82 0.39
C PHE A 73 -4.81 -6.85 -0.73
N SER A 74 -5.82 -7.68 -0.95
CA SER A 74 -5.76 -8.78 -1.93
C SER A 74 -5.54 -8.31 -3.36
N LEU A 75 -6.07 -7.12 -3.71
CA LEU A 75 -5.92 -6.51 -5.02
C LEU A 75 -4.86 -5.40 -4.96
N GLY A 76 -3.94 -5.41 -5.90
CA GLY A 76 -2.91 -4.39 -6.09
C GLY A 76 -1.75 -4.57 -5.12
N LYS A 77 -1.96 -4.34 -3.84
CA LYS A 77 -0.87 -4.32 -2.85
C LYS A 77 -0.19 -5.69 -2.69
N MET A 78 -0.96 -6.78 -2.64
CA MET A 78 -0.38 -8.13 -2.56
C MET A 78 0.55 -8.42 -3.74
N GLN A 79 0.14 -8.08 -4.95
CA GLN A 79 0.90 -8.34 -6.17
C GLN A 79 2.20 -7.53 -6.20
N GLU A 80 2.12 -6.25 -5.88
CA GLU A 80 3.28 -5.36 -5.83
C GLU A 80 4.30 -5.79 -4.77
N ILE A 81 3.85 -6.10 -3.55
CA ILE A 81 4.74 -6.51 -2.46
C ILE A 81 5.33 -7.89 -2.72
N LEU A 82 4.55 -8.85 -3.25
CA LEU A 82 5.05 -10.17 -3.63
C LEU A 82 6.16 -10.07 -4.68
N ALA A 83 5.94 -9.29 -5.75
CA ALA A 83 6.94 -9.05 -6.79
C ALA A 83 8.18 -8.33 -6.21
N THR A 84 7.99 -7.34 -5.33
CA THR A 84 9.08 -6.62 -4.67
C THR A 84 9.96 -7.57 -3.85
N ILE A 85 9.35 -8.41 -3.00
CA ILE A 85 10.06 -9.41 -2.18
C ILE A 85 10.86 -10.35 -3.07
N TRP A 86 10.22 -10.90 -4.10
CA TRP A 86 10.87 -11.83 -5.01
C TRP A 86 12.08 -11.21 -5.73
N LEU A 87 11.92 -10.01 -6.29
CA LEU A 87 13.01 -9.32 -6.97
C LEU A 87 14.15 -8.93 -6.01
N LEU A 88 13.86 -8.59 -4.76
CA LEU A 88 14.86 -8.35 -3.74
C LEU A 88 15.66 -9.62 -3.41
N MET A 89 14.99 -10.78 -3.31
CA MET A 89 15.63 -12.08 -3.13
C MET A 89 16.51 -12.44 -4.34
N GLN A 90 16.02 -12.28 -5.56
CA GLN A 90 16.79 -12.54 -6.80
C GLN A 90 18.05 -11.65 -6.87
N LYS A 91 17.95 -10.40 -6.45
CA LYS A 91 19.08 -9.45 -6.38
C LYS A 91 19.96 -9.65 -5.14
N ARG A 92 19.73 -10.69 -4.33
CA ARG A 92 20.47 -10.99 -3.08
C ARG A 92 20.46 -9.82 -2.07
N LYS A 93 19.44 -8.96 -2.13
CA LYS A 93 19.23 -7.88 -1.17
C LYS A 93 18.36 -8.30 0.00
N LEU A 94 17.56 -9.36 -0.18
CA LEU A 94 16.74 -9.98 0.83
C LEU A 94 17.12 -11.46 0.95
N THR A 95 17.22 -11.97 2.17
CA THR A 95 17.46 -13.38 2.48
C THR A 95 16.35 -14.23 1.84
N THR A 96 16.75 -15.25 1.08
CA THR A 96 15.81 -16.16 0.43
C THR A 96 15.17 -17.08 1.46
N VAL A 97 13.87 -17.01 1.59
CA VAL A 97 13.04 -17.82 2.48
C VAL A 97 11.75 -18.23 1.76
N ASP A 98 11.01 -19.16 2.35
CA ASP A 98 9.67 -19.51 1.85
C ASP A 98 8.71 -18.31 1.93
N ILE A 99 7.93 -18.13 0.86
CA ILE A 99 6.87 -17.13 0.79
C ILE A 99 5.53 -17.88 0.83
N TYR A 100 4.69 -17.50 1.78
CA TYR A 100 3.33 -18.03 1.92
C TYR A 100 2.30 -16.99 1.47
N THR A 101 1.40 -17.41 0.61
CA THR A 101 0.24 -16.63 0.16
C THR A 101 -1.01 -17.50 0.23
N GLY A 102 -2.19 -16.97 -0.11
CA GLY A 102 -3.40 -17.80 -0.18
C GLY A 102 -4.67 -16.99 -0.45
N GLY A 103 -5.77 -17.70 -0.61
CA GLY A 103 -7.09 -17.13 -0.74
C GLY A 103 -7.31 -16.32 -2.01
N LEU A 104 -7.97 -15.17 -1.87
CA LEU A 104 -8.32 -14.30 -2.99
C LEU A 104 -7.07 -13.73 -3.68
N GLY A 105 -6.01 -13.44 -2.93
CA GLY A 105 -4.78 -12.88 -3.48
C GLY A 105 -4.16 -13.77 -4.55
N THR A 106 -4.07 -15.08 -4.31
CA THR A 106 -3.54 -16.05 -5.29
C THR A 106 -4.40 -16.11 -6.58
N LYS A 107 -5.74 -15.98 -6.44
CA LYS A 107 -6.63 -15.92 -7.61
C LYS A 107 -6.40 -14.65 -8.42
N ILE A 108 -6.16 -13.52 -7.75
CA ILE A 108 -5.87 -12.23 -8.39
C ILE A 108 -4.51 -12.27 -9.09
N ASN A 109 -3.50 -12.97 -8.56
CA ASN A 109 -2.22 -13.15 -9.25
C ASN A 109 -2.40 -13.73 -10.66
N ARG A 110 -3.26 -14.74 -10.81
CA ARG A 110 -3.58 -15.31 -12.14
C ARG A 110 -4.25 -14.30 -13.07
N ALA A 111 -5.15 -13.45 -12.56
CA ALA A 111 -5.76 -12.39 -13.35
C ALA A 111 -4.72 -11.35 -13.79
N TYR A 112 -3.76 -11.03 -12.92
CA TYR A 112 -2.64 -10.17 -13.25
C TYR A 112 -1.79 -10.75 -14.38
N ASP A 113 -1.41 -12.02 -14.31
CA ASP A 113 -0.60 -12.69 -15.33
C ASP A 113 -1.34 -12.79 -16.66
N TYR A 114 -2.64 -13.13 -16.63
CA TYR A 114 -3.47 -13.21 -17.83
C TYR A 114 -3.56 -11.88 -18.60
N ASN A 115 -3.59 -10.75 -17.86
CA ASN A 115 -3.72 -9.41 -18.45
C ASN A 115 -2.38 -8.69 -18.67
N ARG A 116 -1.22 -9.33 -18.47
CA ARG A 116 0.08 -8.64 -18.47
C ARG A 116 0.43 -7.93 -19.77
N PHE A 117 -0.05 -8.45 -20.92
CA PHE A 117 0.16 -7.82 -22.23
C PHE A 117 -0.95 -6.84 -22.64
N THR A 118 -2.05 -6.78 -21.91
CA THR A 118 -3.17 -5.88 -22.20
C THR A 118 -3.20 -4.65 -21.28
N VAL A 119 -2.54 -4.74 -20.14
CA VAL A 119 -2.40 -3.66 -19.16
C VAL A 119 -0.93 -3.28 -19.08
N ARG A 120 -0.63 -1.97 -19.08
CA ARG A 120 0.77 -1.50 -18.98
C ARG A 120 1.46 -2.08 -17.74
N ARG A 121 2.69 -2.55 -17.94
CA ARG A 121 3.56 -3.13 -16.93
C ARG A 121 4.95 -2.52 -17.00
N VAL A 122 5.69 -2.59 -15.90
CA VAL A 122 7.14 -2.27 -15.87
C VAL A 122 7.89 -3.33 -16.67
N ASP A 123 7.49 -4.61 -16.52
CA ASP A 123 7.99 -5.75 -17.26
C ASP A 123 6.80 -6.66 -17.63
N GLU A 124 6.49 -6.74 -18.91
CA GLU A 124 5.37 -7.51 -19.45
C GLU A 124 5.64 -9.03 -19.42
N GLU A 125 6.92 -9.43 -19.41
CA GLU A 125 7.31 -10.85 -19.34
C GLU A 125 7.25 -11.41 -17.90
N PHE A 126 7.19 -10.54 -16.89
CA PHE A 126 7.17 -10.97 -15.50
C PHE A 126 5.81 -11.59 -15.12
N GLU A 127 5.85 -12.82 -14.61
CA GLU A 127 4.69 -13.56 -14.13
C GLU A 127 4.74 -13.77 -12.61
N LEU A 128 3.67 -13.40 -11.91
CA LEU A 128 3.52 -13.64 -10.46
C LEU A 128 3.44 -15.13 -10.13
N SER A 129 2.89 -15.93 -11.04
CA SER A 129 2.81 -17.40 -10.91
C SER A 129 4.17 -18.09 -11.03
N SER A 130 5.19 -17.43 -11.59
CA SER A 130 6.57 -17.95 -11.63
C SER A 130 7.29 -17.84 -10.26
N ILE A 131 6.76 -17.05 -9.34
CA ILE A 131 7.31 -16.91 -7.98
C ILE A 131 6.97 -18.16 -7.18
N PRO A 132 7.94 -18.89 -6.61
CA PRO A 132 7.66 -19.99 -5.70
C PRO A 132 6.87 -19.51 -4.48
N GLN A 133 5.62 -19.97 -4.37
CA GLN A 133 4.71 -19.61 -3.29
C GLN A 133 4.11 -20.90 -2.71
N LYS A 134 3.98 -20.95 -1.39
CA LYS A 134 3.28 -21.99 -0.67
C LYS A 134 1.91 -21.48 -0.21
N ASP A 135 0.88 -22.33 -0.26
CA ASP A 135 -0.44 -21.94 0.24
C ASP A 135 -0.48 -22.09 1.77
N TYR A 136 -0.74 -20.99 2.48
CA TYR A 136 -0.84 -21.04 3.93
C TYR A 136 -2.08 -21.84 4.42
N TYR A 137 -3.06 -22.11 3.57
CA TYR A 137 -4.19 -22.98 3.93
C TYR A 137 -3.83 -24.47 3.97
N GLU A 138 -2.70 -24.86 3.36
CA GLU A 138 -2.17 -26.22 3.45
C GLU A 138 -1.43 -26.49 4.77
N ILE A 139 -1.17 -25.44 5.56
CA ILE A 139 -0.50 -25.55 6.86
C ILE A 139 -1.52 -25.92 7.93
N SER A 140 -1.50 -27.19 8.35
CA SER A 140 -2.41 -27.71 9.38
C SER A 140 -2.10 -27.18 10.77
N ASN A 141 -0.80 -27.00 11.09
CA ASN A 141 -0.36 -26.45 12.37
C ASN A 141 0.32 -25.09 12.15
N PRO A 142 -0.30 -23.98 12.56
CA PRO A 142 0.27 -22.64 12.41
C PRO A 142 1.62 -22.39 13.08
N GLU A 143 2.04 -23.25 14.03
CA GLU A 143 3.39 -23.18 14.62
C GLU A 143 4.49 -23.51 13.61
N GLU A 144 4.15 -24.12 12.46
CA GLU A 144 5.10 -24.36 11.37
C GLU A 144 5.73 -23.06 10.84
N PHE A 145 4.99 -21.94 10.85
CA PHE A 145 5.51 -20.63 10.43
C PHE A 145 6.65 -20.11 11.30
N PHE A 146 6.89 -20.70 12.47
CA PHE A 146 7.92 -20.27 13.41
C PHE A 146 9.07 -21.26 13.56
N LYS A 147 9.01 -22.40 12.87
CA LYS A 147 10.10 -23.40 12.86
C LYS A 147 11.27 -22.97 11.98
N HIS A 148 10.96 -22.30 10.88
CA HIS A 148 11.94 -21.77 9.93
C HIS A 148 11.52 -20.37 9.48
N PRO A 149 12.47 -19.44 9.24
CA PRO A 149 12.17 -18.12 8.76
C PRO A 149 11.33 -18.18 7.49
N CYS A 150 10.25 -17.41 7.46
CA CYS A 150 9.39 -17.30 6.29
C CYS A 150 8.72 -15.92 6.22
N ILE A 151 8.14 -15.61 5.07
CA ILE A 151 7.31 -14.42 4.87
C ILE A 151 5.90 -14.87 4.52
N VAL A 152 4.90 -14.36 5.25
CA VAL A 152 3.48 -14.64 5.02
C VAL A 152 2.77 -13.38 4.58
N LEU A 153 2.25 -13.37 3.35
CA LEU A 153 1.37 -12.30 2.86
C LEU A 153 -0.08 -12.74 3.03
N ALA A 154 -0.82 -12.08 3.89
CA ALA A 154 -2.19 -12.44 4.19
C ALA A 154 -3.15 -11.24 4.08
N SER A 155 -4.35 -11.47 3.56
CA SER A 155 -5.40 -10.45 3.52
C SER A 155 -6.36 -10.59 4.74
N SER A 156 -6.96 -9.49 5.18
CA SER A 156 -6.96 -8.13 4.64
C SER A 156 -5.77 -7.29 5.10
N GLY A 157 -5.51 -6.19 4.37
CA GLY A 157 -4.45 -5.23 4.73
C GLY A 157 -4.67 -4.57 6.08
N MET A 158 -5.92 -4.32 6.48
CA MET A 158 -6.29 -3.69 7.75
C MET A 158 -6.50 -4.70 8.90
N MET A 159 -6.23 -5.98 8.67
CA MET A 159 -6.44 -7.04 9.66
C MET A 159 -7.86 -7.07 10.23
N ILE A 160 -8.87 -6.88 9.36
CA ILE A 160 -10.28 -6.92 9.75
C ILE A 160 -10.61 -8.31 10.35
N THR A 161 -11.46 -8.33 11.35
CA THR A 161 -11.95 -9.57 11.99
C THR A 161 -12.40 -10.60 10.96
N SER A 162 -12.20 -11.88 11.25
CA SER A 162 -12.54 -13.01 10.35
C SER A 162 -11.66 -13.13 9.10
N THR A 163 -10.58 -12.33 8.96
CA THR A 163 -9.61 -12.49 7.86
C THR A 163 -8.39 -13.31 8.28
N SER A 164 -7.67 -13.85 7.29
CA SER A 164 -6.44 -14.63 7.53
C SER A 164 -5.38 -13.78 8.23
N SER A 165 -5.20 -12.53 7.81
CA SER A 165 -4.22 -11.62 8.41
C SER A 165 -4.52 -11.32 9.89
N PHE A 166 -5.80 -11.17 10.26
CA PHE A 166 -6.21 -11.01 11.65
C PHE A 166 -5.87 -12.25 12.50
N THR A 167 -6.21 -13.44 11.98
CA THR A 167 -5.93 -14.71 12.66
C THR A 167 -4.42 -14.91 12.85
N PHE A 168 -3.61 -14.59 11.84
CA PHE A 168 -2.16 -14.68 11.93
C PHE A 168 -1.57 -13.61 12.84
N ALA A 169 -2.05 -12.37 12.80
CA ALA A 169 -1.58 -11.30 13.67
C ALA A 169 -1.64 -11.67 15.15
N LYS A 170 -2.75 -12.28 15.60
CA LYS A 170 -2.90 -12.78 16.99
C LYS A 170 -1.83 -13.80 17.40
N ARG A 171 -1.25 -14.53 16.45
CA ARG A 171 -0.16 -15.47 16.69
C ARG A 171 1.19 -14.79 16.67
N TRP A 172 1.43 -13.92 15.65
CA TRP A 172 2.67 -13.16 15.50
C TRP A 172 2.93 -12.23 16.68
N LEU A 173 1.90 -11.59 17.23
CA LEU A 173 2.01 -10.74 18.44
C LEU A 173 2.69 -11.45 19.62
N LYS A 174 2.59 -12.78 19.71
CA LYS A 174 3.17 -13.59 20.79
C LYS A 174 4.62 -14.01 20.53
N GLN A 175 5.17 -13.80 19.35
CA GLN A 175 6.47 -14.33 18.91
C GLN A 175 7.58 -13.27 19.01
N LYS A 176 8.52 -13.45 19.93
CA LYS A 176 9.58 -12.47 20.23
C LYS A 176 10.53 -12.17 19.06
N ASP A 177 10.85 -13.20 18.26
CA ASP A 177 11.83 -13.10 17.20
C ASP A 177 11.23 -12.74 15.85
N SER A 178 9.91 -12.69 15.76
CA SER A 178 9.14 -12.43 14.54
C SER A 178 8.69 -10.97 14.44
N ALA A 179 8.09 -10.60 13.30
CA ALA A 179 7.62 -9.25 13.06
C ALA A 179 6.30 -9.20 12.28
N ILE A 180 5.54 -8.12 12.46
CA ILE A 180 4.45 -7.71 11.60
C ILE A 180 4.89 -6.46 10.84
N PHE A 181 4.87 -6.52 9.50
CA PHE A 181 5.23 -5.43 8.61
C PHE A 181 3.98 -4.89 7.92
N THR A 182 3.53 -3.71 8.32
CA THR A 182 2.41 -3.05 7.63
C THR A 182 2.92 -2.32 6.39
N VAL A 183 2.18 -2.39 5.29
CA VAL A 183 2.63 -1.88 3.98
C VAL A 183 1.60 -0.98 3.28
N GLY A 184 0.55 -0.57 4.00
CA GLY A 184 -0.54 0.22 3.45
C GLY A 184 -1.27 1.02 4.51
N TYR A 185 -2.34 1.66 4.08
CA TYR A 185 -3.23 2.44 4.94
C TYR A 185 -3.94 1.55 5.97
N MET A 186 -4.08 2.06 7.19
CA MET A 186 -4.83 1.47 8.29
C MET A 186 -5.85 2.48 8.79
N ALA A 187 -7.14 2.19 8.67
CA ALA A 187 -8.19 3.04 9.21
C ALA A 187 -8.23 2.94 10.75
N GLU A 188 -8.47 4.05 11.42
CA GLU A 188 -8.35 4.19 12.88
C GLU A 188 -9.21 3.22 13.69
N ASP A 189 -10.33 2.79 13.13
CA ASP A 189 -11.29 1.84 13.73
C ASP A 189 -10.94 0.37 13.50
N THR A 190 -9.73 0.06 12.98
CA THR A 190 -9.34 -1.28 12.61
C THR A 190 -8.28 -1.90 13.55
N PRO A 191 -8.27 -3.23 13.71
CA PRO A 191 -7.19 -3.92 14.43
C PRO A 191 -5.80 -3.63 13.83
N GLY A 192 -5.73 -3.40 12.52
CA GLY A 192 -4.50 -3.03 11.83
C GLY A 192 -3.92 -1.71 12.34
N TYR A 193 -4.76 -0.72 12.59
CA TYR A 193 -4.34 0.56 13.15
C TYR A 193 -3.79 0.41 14.57
N VAL A 194 -4.48 -0.36 15.41
CA VAL A 194 -4.03 -0.64 16.79
C VAL A 194 -2.64 -1.27 16.78
N ILE A 195 -2.41 -2.29 15.92
CA ILE A 195 -1.11 -2.95 15.80
C ILE A 195 -0.06 -2.00 15.23
N ALA A 196 -0.38 -1.25 14.17
CA ALA A 196 0.57 -0.35 13.51
C ALA A 196 1.08 0.78 14.44
N ASN A 197 0.29 1.15 15.44
CA ASN A 197 0.61 2.20 16.43
C ASN A 197 1.06 1.63 17.78
N SER A 198 1.37 0.34 17.86
CA SER A 198 1.87 -0.29 19.09
C SER A 198 3.36 -0.60 18.99
N GLU A 199 3.98 -0.72 20.15
CA GLU A 199 5.38 -1.10 20.31
C GLU A 199 5.52 -2.38 21.14
N ARG A 200 6.70 -3.00 21.08
CA ARG A 200 6.99 -4.20 21.89
C ARG A 200 6.85 -3.90 23.38
N GLY A 201 6.10 -4.72 24.08
CA GLY A 201 5.78 -4.57 25.50
C GLY A 201 4.42 -3.95 25.76
N ASP A 202 3.80 -3.33 24.76
CA ASP A 202 2.45 -2.80 24.90
C ASP A 202 1.43 -3.92 25.13
N LYS A 203 0.37 -3.62 25.87
CA LYS A 203 -0.81 -4.47 25.97
C LYS A 203 -1.92 -3.88 25.13
N ILE A 204 -2.29 -4.55 24.07
CA ILE A 204 -3.31 -4.09 23.12
C ILE A 204 -4.51 -5.01 23.09
N GLN A 205 -5.67 -4.44 22.84
CA GLN A 205 -6.92 -5.17 22.62
C GLN A 205 -7.35 -4.93 21.18
N LEU A 206 -7.42 -6.01 20.37
CA LEU A 206 -7.71 -5.90 18.94
C LEU A 206 -9.19 -5.72 18.64
N THR A 207 -10.05 -6.28 19.48
CA THR A 207 -11.51 -6.12 19.41
C THR A 207 -12.08 -6.05 20.82
N SER A 208 -13.30 -5.53 20.98
CA SER A 208 -13.99 -5.48 22.27
C SER A 208 -14.23 -6.86 22.92
N PHE A 209 -14.09 -7.94 22.15
CA PHE A 209 -14.30 -9.33 22.59
C PHE A 209 -13.00 -10.07 22.90
N ASP A 210 -11.84 -9.50 22.54
CA ASP A 210 -10.54 -10.12 22.77
C ASP A 210 -9.99 -9.73 24.15
N GLU A 211 -9.29 -10.64 24.80
CA GLU A 211 -8.46 -10.31 25.95
C GLU A 211 -7.23 -9.50 25.52
N PRO A 212 -6.79 -8.51 26.33
CA PRO A 212 -5.58 -7.76 26.04
C PRO A 212 -4.38 -8.70 25.84
N THR A 213 -3.67 -8.50 24.73
CA THR A 213 -2.49 -9.29 24.36
C THR A 213 -1.24 -8.43 24.40
N GLU A 214 -0.17 -8.94 24.99
CA GLU A 214 1.14 -8.27 24.96
C GLU A 214 1.79 -8.40 23.58
N VAL A 215 2.31 -7.29 23.07
CA VAL A 215 3.05 -7.22 21.82
C VAL A 215 4.47 -7.68 22.06
N ASN A 216 4.78 -8.93 21.71
CA ASN A 216 6.12 -9.48 21.84
C ASN A 216 6.95 -9.35 20.55
N CYS A 217 6.30 -9.33 19.37
CA CYS A 217 6.96 -9.20 18.08
C CYS A 217 7.40 -7.76 17.77
N ALA A 218 8.24 -7.60 16.76
CA ALA A 218 8.55 -6.27 16.21
C ALA A 218 7.41 -5.79 15.30
N ILE A 219 7.06 -4.51 15.40
CA ILE A 219 6.12 -3.86 14.48
C ILE A 219 6.90 -2.86 13.62
N LYS A 220 6.73 -2.93 12.31
CA LYS A 220 7.38 -2.02 11.35
C LYS A 220 6.39 -1.54 10.31
N ASN A 221 6.37 -0.24 10.09
CA ASN A 221 5.45 0.40 9.14
C ASN A 221 6.21 0.86 7.90
N PHE A 222 5.70 0.49 6.72
CA PHE A 222 6.25 0.85 5.42
C PHE A 222 5.20 1.59 4.58
N LYS A 223 5.64 2.67 3.92
CA LYS A 223 4.78 3.51 3.10
C LYS A 223 4.94 3.19 1.61
N PHE A 224 4.60 1.97 1.21
CA PHE A 224 4.52 1.60 -0.20
C PHE A 224 3.27 2.22 -0.84
N SER A 225 3.37 3.47 -1.27
CA SER A 225 2.23 4.22 -1.76
C SER A 225 1.86 3.87 -3.21
N ALA A 226 0.55 3.78 -3.47
CA ALA A 226 -0.03 3.78 -4.81
C ALA A 226 -0.52 5.18 -5.25
N HIS A 227 -0.41 6.19 -4.36
CA HIS A 227 -0.82 7.57 -4.60
C HIS A 227 0.38 8.47 -4.85
N ALA A 228 0.17 9.50 -5.65
CA ALA A 228 1.17 10.52 -5.93
C ALA A 228 1.44 11.41 -4.71
N ARG A 229 2.65 11.95 -4.61
CA ARG A 229 2.99 12.97 -3.63
C ARG A 229 2.25 14.27 -3.96
N ARG A 230 2.00 15.11 -2.96
CA ARG A 230 1.28 16.38 -3.14
C ARG A 230 1.87 17.29 -4.21
N GLU A 231 3.20 17.37 -4.32
CA GLU A 231 3.87 18.17 -5.35
C GLU A 231 3.70 17.57 -6.75
N ASP A 232 3.60 16.24 -6.86
CA ASP A 232 3.34 15.56 -8.13
C ASP A 232 1.89 15.77 -8.58
N LEU A 233 0.93 15.79 -7.64
CA LEU A 233 -0.46 16.18 -7.93
C LEU A 233 -0.54 17.62 -8.49
N VAL A 234 0.22 18.57 -7.93
CA VAL A 234 0.31 19.94 -8.49
C VAL A 234 0.94 19.94 -9.88
N LYS A 235 1.92 19.05 -10.17
CA LYS A 235 2.50 18.92 -11.53
C LYS A 235 1.47 18.40 -12.55
N ILE A 236 0.47 17.61 -12.14
CA ILE A 236 -0.63 17.22 -13.02
C ILE A 236 -1.41 18.45 -13.48
N VAL A 237 -1.72 19.37 -12.57
CA VAL A 237 -2.39 20.65 -12.89
C VAL A 237 -1.53 21.47 -13.85
N ASP A 238 -0.21 21.51 -13.64
CA ASP A 238 0.75 22.23 -14.49
C ASP A 238 0.77 21.66 -15.92
N LYS A 239 0.75 20.36 -16.04
CA LYS A 239 0.79 19.69 -17.35
C LYS A 239 -0.53 19.81 -18.12
N LEU A 240 -1.66 19.64 -17.44
CA LEU A 240 -2.99 19.61 -18.08
C LEU A 240 -3.61 21.00 -18.26
N LYS A 241 -3.21 21.97 -17.45
CA LYS A 241 -3.68 23.39 -17.46
C LYS A 241 -5.22 23.49 -17.56
N PRO A 242 -5.96 22.87 -16.64
CA PRO A 242 -7.42 22.90 -16.67
C PRO A 242 -7.95 24.28 -16.30
N ASP A 243 -9.17 24.61 -16.71
CA ASP A 243 -9.86 25.83 -16.27
C ASP A 243 -10.46 25.64 -14.85
N ASN A 244 -10.84 24.39 -14.51
CA ASN A 244 -11.40 24.02 -13.21
C ASN A 244 -10.66 22.83 -12.62
N VAL A 245 -10.42 22.85 -11.29
CA VAL A 245 -9.94 21.70 -10.50
C VAL A 245 -10.95 21.39 -9.41
N ILE A 246 -11.36 20.14 -9.32
CA ILE A 246 -12.19 19.61 -8.25
C ILE A 246 -11.34 18.65 -7.45
N LEU A 247 -11.06 19.02 -6.20
CA LEU A 247 -10.31 18.17 -5.26
C LEU A 247 -11.25 17.13 -4.64
N THR A 248 -10.78 15.89 -4.58
CA THR A 248 -11.51 14.75 -4.01
C THR A 248 -10.54 13.79 -3.31
N HIS A 249 -11.06 12.82 -2.59
CA HIS A 249 -10.27 11.74 -1.97
C HIS A 249 -9.10 12.28 -1.12
N GLY A 250 -9.42 13.09 -0.12
CA GLY A 250 -8.51 13.68 0.86
C GLY A 250 -9.28 14.16 2.08
N ASP A 251 -8.56 14.49 3.15
CA ASP A 251 -9.09 15.17 4.31
C ASP A 251 -9.08 16.70 4.12
N GLU A 252 -9.59 17.43 5.09
CA GLU A 252 -9.70 18.90 5.05
C GLU A 252 -8.33 19.56 4.91
N GLU A 253 -7.33 19.09 5.65
CA GLU A 253 -5.95 19.62 5.58
C GLU A 253 -5.33 19.37 4.20
N ALA A 254 -5.59 18.23 3.59
CA ALA A 254 -5.13 17.91 2.24
C ALA A 254 -5.76 18.84 1.19
N PHE A 255 -7.06 19.08 1.30
CA PHE A 255 -7.76 20.02 0.40
C PHE A 255 -7.25 21.45 0.56
N ASP A 256 -7.01 21.91 1.78
CA ASP A 256 -6.49 23.24 2.07
C ASP A 256 -5.10 23.44 1.48
N TRP A 257 -4.20 22.49 1.68
CA TRP A 257 -2.85 22.58 1.13
C TRP A 257 -2.87 22.53 -0.40
N MET A 258 -3.62 21.59 -0.99
CA MET A 258 -3.72 21.45 -2.45
C MET A 258 -4.34 22.69 -3.08
N GLY A 259 -5.47 23.15 -2.54
CA GLY A 259 -6.17 24.35 -3.05
C GLY A 259 -5.27 25.60 -2.98
N SER A 260 -4.65 25.83 -1.83
CA SER A 260 -3.73 26.98 -1.63
C SER A 260 -2.52 26.90 -2.57
N SER A 261 -1.94 25.73 -2.75
CA SER A 261 -0.77 25.54 -3.62
C SER A 261 -1.11 25.76 -5.10
N ILE A 262 -2.27 25.27 -5.56
CA ILE A 262 -2.75 25.49 -6.92
C ILE A 262 -3.05 26.97 -7.17
N LEU A 263 -3.80 27.63 -6.29
CA LEU A 263 -4.21 29.03 -6.44
C LEU A 263 -3.01 29.99 -6.34
N LYS A 264 -1.99 29.65 -5.53
CA LYS A 264 -0.75 30.43 -5.48
C LYS A 264 -0.02 30.44 -6.82
N LYS A 265 -0.04 29.32 -7.54
CA LYS A 265 0.67 29.15 -8.82
C LYS A 265 -0.18 29.59 -10.02
N TYR A 266 -1.50 29.37 -9.95
CA TYR A 266 -2.44 29.58 -11.07
C TYR A 266 -3.64 30.43 -10.65
N LYS A 267 -3.57 31.72 -10.81
CA LYS A 267 -4.62 32.68 -10.36
C LYS A 267 -5.95 32.56 -11.11
N ASN A 268 -5.94 31.98 -12.31
CA ASN A 268 -7.12 31.89 -13.19
C ASN A 268 -7.83 30.55 -13.13
N ILE A 269 -7.32 29.58 -12.36
CA ILE A 269 -7.95 28.26 -12.17
C ILE A 269 -8.98 28.38 -11.08
N LYS A 270 -10.19 27.87 -11.32
CA LYS A 270 -11.20 27.70 -10.29
C LYS A 270 -10.95 26.39 -9.54
N VAL A 271 -10.71 26.46 -8.23
CA VAL A 271 -10.53 25.28 -7.38
C VAL A 271 -11.75 25.11 -6.49
N GLN A 272 -12.30 23.90 -6.44
CA GLN A 272 -13.44 23.51 -5.62
C GLN A 272 -13.14 22.18 -4.94
N THR A 273 -13.74 21.95 -3.79
CA THR A 273 -13.66 20.68 -3.06
C THR A 273 -14.96 19.91 -3.21
N ALA A 274 -14.85 18.62 -3.55
CA ALA A 274 -16.01 17.73 -3.58
C ALA A 274 -16.51 17.50 -2.16
N ALA A 275 -17.84 17.52 -1.98
CA ALA A 275 -18.49 17.15 -0.75
C ALA A 275 -19.65 16.19 -1.03
N ILE A 276 -19.90 15.28 -0.09
CA ILE A 276 -20.97 14.29 -0.21
C ILE A 276 -22.32 15.03 -0.38
N GLU A 277 -23.12 14.56 -1.34
CA GLU A 277 -24.48 15.10 -1.65
C GLU A 277 -24.52 16.57 -2.10
N LYS A 278 -23.39 17.16 -2.48
CA LYS A 278 -23.35 18.52 -3.02
C LYS A 278 -23.08 18.52 -4.52
N GLU A 279 -23.93 19.21 -5.26
CA GLU A 279 -23.72 19.46 -6.69
C GLU A 279 -22.60 20.48 -6.90
N ILE A 280 -21.69 20.18 -7.83
CA ILE A 280 -20.67 21.10 -8.29
C ILE A 280 -20.99 21.54 -9.71
N LYS A 281 -21.26 22.83 -9.90
CA LYS A 281 -21.45 23.39 -11.25
C LYS A 281 -20.11 23.58 -11.92
N ILE A 282 -19.92 22.89 -13.03
CA ILE A 282 -18.78 22.97 -13.92
C ILE A 282 -19.20 23.85 -15.09
N LEU A 283 -18.72 25.09 -15.14
CA LEU A 283 -18.98 26.04 -16.22
C LEU A 283 -17.67 26.43 -16.88
#